data_618bded6beebde464e598cc686333780
#
_entry.id   618bded6beebde464e598cc686333780
#
_cell.length_a   1.000
_cell.length_b   1.000
_cell.length_c   1.000
_cell.angle_alpha   90.00
_cell.angle_beta   90.00
_cell.angle_gamma   90.00
#
_symmetry.space_group_name_H-M   'P 1'
#
loop_
_entity.id
_entity.type
_entity.pdbx_description
1 polymer ?
#
loop_
_entity_poly.entity_id
_entity_poly.type
_entity_poly.pdbx_seq_one_letter_code
_entity_poly.pdbx_strand_id
1 'polypeptide(L)' 'MKVKCIKRYSDVRLNKIIEAGTVLEVDKARADHLVHEGVAEIVNVDFA' A
#
# COMPACT_ATOMS: atom_id res chain seq x y z
N MET A 1 -1.66 8.51 -4.63
CA MET A 1 -0.34 7.87 -4.53
C MET A 1 -0.53 6.36 -4.55
N LYS A 2 0.27 5.66 -5.32
CA LYS A 2 0.16 4.22 -5.44
C LYS A 2 1.19 3.51 -4.61
N VAL A 3 0.77 2.43 -3.95
CA VAL A 3 1.67 1.60 -3.18
C VAL A 3 1.47 0.15 -3.58
N LYS A 4 2.55 -0.60 -3.51
CA LYS A 4 2.51 -2.02 -3.81
C LYS A 4 2.72 -2.78 -2.52
N CYS A 5 1.81 -3.68 -2.22
CA CYS A 5 1.92 -4.49 -1.02
C CYS A 5 3.02 -5.52 -1.20
N ILE A 6 3.95 -5.55 -0.26
CA ILE A 6 5.07 -6.48 -0.31
C ILE A 6 4.86 -7.65 0.65
N LYS A 7 3.87 -7.53 1.51
CA LYS A 7 3.51 -8.59 2.43
C LYS A 7 1.99 -8.66 2.53
N ARG A 8 1.49 -9.86 2.70
CA ARG A 8 0.07 -10.06 2.92
C ARG A 8 -0.30 -9.48 4.28
N TYR A 9 -1.38 -8.71 4.32
CA TYR A 9 -1.83 -8.14 5.58
C TYR A 9 -3.34 -7.95 5.59
N SER A 10 -3.88 -7.80 6.79
CA SER A 10 -5.30 -7.57 6.97
C SER A 10 -5.55 -6.07 7.07
N ASP A 11 -6.32 -5.53 6.15
CA ASP A 11 -6.64 -4.10 6.12
C ASP A 11 -7.97 -3.89 6.82
N VAL A 12 -7.91 -3.32 8.02
CA VAL A 12 -9.13 -3.12 8.81
C VAL A 12 -10.06 -2.08 8.21
N ARG A 13 -9.52 -1.14 7.45
CA ARG A 13 -10.35 -0.13 6.81
C ARG A 13 -11.16 -0.70 5.67
N LEU A 14 -10.54 -1.55 4.88
CA LEU A 14 -11.20 -2.19 3.76
C LEU A 14 -11.89 -3.47 4.18
N ASN A 15 -11.61 -3.91 5.41
CA ASN A 15 -12.19 -5.12 5.96
C ASN A 15 -11.93 -6.33 5.08
N LYS A 16 -10.69 -6.45 4.62
CA LYS A 16 -10.29 -7.58 3.79
C LYS A 16 -8.78 -7.78 3.84
N ILE A 17 -8.37 -8.94 3.39
CA ILE A 17 -6.96 -9.29 3.35
C ILE A 17 -6.38 -8.84 2.03
N ILE A 18 -5.25 -8.16 2.10
CA ILE A 18 -4.54 -7.68 0.92
C ILE A 18 -3.36 -8.60 0.67
N GLU A 19 -3.31 -9.17 -0.52
CA GLU A 19 -2.23 -10.08 -0.89
C GLU A 19 -0.98 -9.32 -1.31
N ALA A 20 0.17 -9.97 -1.14
CA ALA A 20 1.42 -9.40 -1.62
C ALA A 20 1.35 -9.24 -3.14
N GLY A 21 1.90 -8.15 -3.64
CA GLY A 21 1.87 -7.86 -5.06
C GLY A 21 0.69 -6.99 -5.50
N THR A 22 -0.25 -6.73 -4.60
CA THR A 22 -1.41 -5.90 -4.91
C THR A 22 -1.00 -4.43 -4.92
N VAL A 23 -1.42 -3.71 -5.95
CA VAL A 23 -1.18 -2.27 -6.05
C VAL A 23 -2.44 -1.54 -5.62
N LEU A 24 -2.28 -0.61 -4.69
CA LEU A 24 -3.39 0.16 -4.14
C LEU A 24 -3.18 1.64 -4.36
N GLU A 25 -4.29 2.35 -4.56
CA GLU A 25 -4.28 3.79 -4.63
C GLU A 25 -4.70 4.32 -3.28
N VAL A 26 -3.81 5.07 -2.62
CA VAL A 26 -4.06 5.58 -1.27
C VAL A 26 -3.56 7.01 -1.14
N ASP A 27 -3.98 7.68 -0.07
CA ASP A 27 -3.49 9.01 0.25
C ASP A 27 -2.05 8.93 0.75
N LYS A 28 -1.36 10.06 0.71
CA LYS A 28 0.01 10.11 1.17
C LYS A 28 0.15 9.67 2.62
N ALA A 29 -0.75 10.13 3.48
CA ALA A 29 -0.69 9.77 4.89
C ALA A 29 -0.81 8.26 5.09
N ARG A 30 -1.72 7.65 4.33
CA ARG A 30 -1.91 6.22 4.42
C ARG A 30 -0.73 5.47 3.81
N ALA A 31 -0.20 5.99 2.70
CA ALA A 31 0.97 5.39 2.08
C ALA A 31 2.15 5.38 3.05
N ASP A 32 2.37 6.50 3.73
CA ASP A 32 3.44 6.59 4.73
C ASP A 32 3.24 5.56 5.83
N HIS A 33 2.01 5.42 6.27
CA HIS A 33 1.69 4.46 7.32
C HIS A 33 2.00 3.03 6.88
N LEU A 34 1.58 2.67 5.67
CA LEU A 34 1.80 1.31 5.16
C LEU A 34 3.29 1.03 4.96
N VAL A 35 4.02 2.01 4.49
CA VAL A 35 5.47 1.86 4.33
C VAL A 35 6.14 1.74 5.68
N HIS A 36 5.70 2.52 6.64
CA HIS A 36 6.25 2.46 8.00
C HIS A 36 6.01 1.09 8.63
N GLU A 37 4.85 0.50 8.34
CA GLU A 37 4.51 -0.83 8.84
C GLU A 37 5.32 -1.92 8.15
N GLY A 38 5.94 -1.60 7.02
CA GLY A 38 6.75 -2.58 6.30
C GLY A 38 5.94 -3.55 5.47
N VAL A 39 4.67 -3.22 5.20
CA VAL A 39 3.79 -4.09 4.42
C VAL A 39 3.63 -3.64 2.97
N ALA A 40 4.11 -2.45 2.65
CA ALA A 40 3.98 -1.91 1.30
C ALA A 40 5.14 -0.98 0.99
N GLU A 41 5.34 -0.72 -0.29
CA GLU A 41 6.32 0.25 -0.72
C GLU A 41 5.68 1.17 -1.73
N ILE A 42 6.20 2.38 -1.83
CA ILE A 42 5.66 3.37 -2.74
C ILE A 42 6.08 3.03 -4.16
N VAL A 43 5.09 2.93 -5.04
CA VAL A 43 5.30 2.67 -6.44
C VAL A 43 4.86 3.91 -7.18
N ASN A 44 5.72 4.90 -7.17
CA ASN A 44 5.39 6.15 -7.82
C ASN A 44 5.96 6.14 -9.23
N VAL A 45 5.12 5.76 -10.17
CA VAL A 45 5.50 5.70 -11.59
C VAL A 45 4.99 6.92 -12.32
N ASP A 46 5.08 8.02 -11.68
CA ASP A 46 4.61 9.27 -12.25
C ASP A 46 5.62 9.80 -13.25
N PHE A 47 5.36 9.58 -14.50
CA PHE A 47 6.19 10.10 -15.57
C PHE A 47 5.48 11.29 -16.17
N ALA A 48 6.11 12.39 -16.04
CA ALA A 48 5.57 13.60 -16.65
C ALA A 48 5.73 13.54 -18.15
#